data_82904efbee593ff3b5e01df0b2a6004c
#
_entry.id   82904efbee593ff3b5e01df0b2a6004c
#
_cell.length_a   1.000
_cell.length_b   1.000
_cell.length_c   1.000
_cell.angle_alpha   90.00
_cell.angle_beta   90.00
_cell.angle_gamma   90.00
#
_symmetry.space_group_name_H-M   'P 1'
#
loop_
_entity.id
_entity.type
_entity.pdbx_description
1 polymer ?
#
loop_
_entity_poly.entity_id
_entity_poly.type
_entity_poly.pdbx_seq_one_letter_code
_entity_poly.pdbx_strand_id
1 'polypeptide(L)'
;SGDWSGCEAVAITGGRLSTASGRVQLAVPDAERREMMQSAARSAGTKALLYVTGGSNALQGKSAETAAALAQAVEDGGYDGLYLDLPQLADNRRTALTETVAALREKLGEKLLYVTAEAPAWQGKTYSAYDYAALAASADRLVLRVAPYQKTADGFTVAPLEPMEEVYCALAELKDTVPAGKLSLLLTTAGSQWKNGKRVSNPNSGEIAELLADEKNTESYYSSRYACAYLVQKAQGNTVTVWYLDRQAAEARRQMCAFFGVDQICLSSLDAVSQQLLEGLR
;
A
#
# COMPACT_ATOMS: atom_id res chain seq x y z
N SER A 1 14.81 -13.38 6.03
CA SER A 1 13.54 -14.08 5.81
C SER A 1 12.60 -13.67 6.91
N GLY A 2 11.57 -12.88 6.58
CA GLY A 2 10.54 -12.46 7.53
C GLY A 2 9.64 -13.62 7.94
N ASP A 3 9.06 -13.55 9.14
CA ASP A 3 7.98 -14.43 9.57
C ASP A 3 6.69 -14.01 8.83
N TRP A 4 6.24 -14.83 7.88
CA TRP A 4 5.01 -14.61 7.11
C TRP A 4 3.81 -15.34 7.73
N SER A 5 3.98 -15.94 8.90
CA SER A 5 2.89 -16.59 9.62
C SER A 5 1.80 -15.57 9.95
N GLY A 6 0.56 -15.91 9.62
CA GLY A 6 -0.58 -15.00 9.78
C GLY A 6 -0.84 -14.03 8.61
N CYS A 7 0.00 -14.04 7.55
CA CYS A 7 -0.33 -13.35 6.30
C CYS A 7 -1.25 -14.23 5.44
N GLU A 8 -2.35 -13.67 4.93
CA GLU A 8 -3.18 -14.35 3.92
C GLU A 8 -2.43 -14.52 2.60
N ALA A 9 -1.73 -13.47 2.18
CA ALA A 9 -0.97 -13.45 0.95
C ALA A 9 0.27 -12.56 1.06
N VAL A 10 1.29 -12.88 0.27
CA VAL A 10 2.46 -12.04 0.02
C VAL A 10 2.54 -11.70 -1.46
N ALA A 11 2.89 -10.46 -1.77
CA ALA A 11 3.00 -9.97 -3.14
C ALA A 11 4.47 -9.94 -3.58
N ILE A 12 4.80 -10.68 -4.63
CA ILE A 12 6.16 -10.79 -5.19
C ILE A 12 6.37 -9.65 -6.18
N THR A 13 7.24 -8.72 -5.81
CA THR A 13 7.55 -7.52 -6.61
C THR A 13 8.40 -7.84 -7.83
N GLY A 14 8.29 -6.98 -8.87
CA GLY A 14 9.04 -7.08 -10.13
C GLY A 14 8.15 -7.03 -11.37
N GLY A 15 6.84 -7.14 -11.21
CA GLY A 15 5.89 -6.92 -12.29
C GLY A 15 5.77 -5.43 -12.65
N ARG A 16 5.87 -5.10 -13.95
CA ARG A 16 5.72 -3.74 -14.43
C ARG A 16 4.91 -3.69 -15.74
N LEU A 17 3.76 -3.03 -15.64
CA LEU A 17 2.85 -2.81 -16.76
C LEU A 17 3.13 -1.47 -17.42
N SER A 18 3.19 -1.48 -18.75
CA SER A 18 3.27 -0.28 -19.57
C SER A 18 2.58 -0.49 -20.92
N THR A 19 2.36 0.58 -21.65
CA THR A 19 1.88 0.53 -23.03
C THR A 19 2.83 1.32 -23.90
N ALA A 20 3.35 0.72 -24.95
CA ALA A 20 4.19 1.37 -25.94
C ALA A 20 3.65 1.11 -27.35
N SER A 21 3.50 2.16 -28.13
CA SER A 21 2.93 2.10 -29.51
C SER A 21 1.57 1.35 -29.55
N GLY A 22 0.72 1.58 -28.54
CA GLY A 22 -0.59 0.94 -28.41
C GLY A 22 -0.58 -0.54 -28.00
N ARG A 23 0.61 -1.12 -27.73
CA ARG A 23 0.76 -2.51 -27.31
C ARG A 23 1.07 -2.61 -25.83
N VAL A 24 0.44 -3.55 -25.17
CA VAL A 24 0.70 -3.89 -23.78
C VAL A 24 2.09 -4.51 -23.65
N GLN A 25 2.84 -4.02 -22.68
CA GLN A 25 4.14 -4.57 -22.29
C GLN A 25 4.10 -4.89 -20.81
N LEU A 26 4.47 -6.12 -20.45
CA LEU A 26 4.51 -6.59 -19.09
C LEU A 26 5.87 -7.23 -18.80
N ALA A 27 6.64 -6.60 -17.91
CA ALA A 27 7.79 -7.24 -17.31
C ALA A 27 7.31 -8.07 -16.11
N VAL A 28 7.98 -9.18 -15.82
CA VAL A 28 7.71 -10.06 -14.67
C VAL A 28 9.00 -10.30 -13.90
N PRO A 29 8.93 -10.72 -12.62
CA PRO A 29 10.12 -11.08 -11.86
C PRO A 29 10.91 -12.21 -12.55
N ASP A 30 12.24 -12.21 -12.37
CA ASP A 30 13.06 -13.33 -12.83
C ASP A 30 12.65 -14.64 -12.14
N ALA A 31 12.96 -15.77 -12.80
CA ALA A 31 12.52 -17.08 -12.37
C ALA A 31 13.10 -17.47 -11.00
N GLU A 32 14.37 -17.18 -10.76
CA GLU A 32 15.05 -17.54 -9.49
C GLU A 32 14.40 -16.83 -8.30
N ARG A 33 14.20 -15.51 -8.40
CA ARG A 33 13.52 -14.72 -7.36
C ARG A 33 12.10 -15.20 -7.14
N ARG A 34 11.36 -15.44 -8.21
CA ARG A 34 9.98 -15.95 -8.13
C ARG A 34 9.92 -17.27 -7.38
N GLU A 35 10.72 -18.27 -7.78
CA GLU A 35 10.72 -19.61 -7.20
C GLU A 35 11.14 -19.59 -5.73
N MET A 36 12.15 -18.80 -5.38
CA MET A 36 12.57 -18.60 -4.00
C MET A 36 11.43 -18.04 -3.14
N MET A 37 10.77 -16.99 -3.59
CA MET A 37 9.69 -16.32 -2.85
C MET A 37 8.43 -17.20 -2.76
N GLN A 38 8.06 -17.90 -3.83
CA GLN A 38 6.93 -18.85 -3.82
C GLN A 38 7.20 -20.04 -2.89
N SER A 39 8.44 -20.54 -2.86
CA SER A 39 8.83 -21.60 -1.93
C SER A 39 8.69 -21.16 -0.48
N ALA A 40 9.14 -19.94 -0.17
CA ALA A 40 9.00 -19.36 1.17
C ALA A 40 7.51 -19.15 1.54
N ALA A 41 6.68 -18.67 0.62
CA ALA A 41 5.26 -18.50 0.82
C ALA A 41 4.57 -19.84 1.13
N ARG A 42 4.83 -20.86 0.33
CA ARG A 42 4.30 -22.23 0.58
C ARG A 42 4.71 -22.77 1.93
N SER A 43 5.97 -22.57 2.31
CA SER A 43 6.48 -23.03 3.63
C SER A 43 5.78 -22.32 4.80
N ALA A 44 5.32 -21.09 4.60
CA ALA A 44 4.57 -20.34 5.59
C ALA A 44 3.05 -20.57 5.54
N GLY A 45 2.55 -21.37 4.59
CA GLY A 45 1.12 -21.56 4.35
C GLY A 45 0.42 -20.32 3.78
N THR A 46 1.17 -19.43 3.12
CA THR A 46 0.73 -18.12 2.62
C THR A 46 0.63 -18.16 1.09
N LYS A 47 -0.35 -17.49 0.51
CA LYS A 47 -0.50 -17.38 -0.95
C LYS A 47 0.51 -16.40 -1.55
N ALA A 48 1.01 -16.70 -2.75
CA ALA A 48 1.95 -15.86 -3.48
C ALA A 48 1.26 -15.15 -4.64
N LEU A 49 1.17 -13.81 -4.59
CA LEU A 49 0.58 -12.99 -5.65
C LEU A 49 1.67 -12.37 -6.51
N LEU A 50 1.41 -12.26 -7.82
CA LEU A 50 2.21 -11.40 -8.69
C LEU A 50 1.88 -9.94 -8.40
N TYR A 51 2.84 -9.16 -7.87
CA TYR A 51 2.68 -7.70 -7.74
C TYR A 51 3.03 -7.02 -9.05
N VAL A 52 2.09 -6.24 -9.58
CA VAL A 52 2.29 -5.47 -10.81
C VAL A 52 2.01 -4.00 -10.54
N THR A 53 2.99 -3.17 -10.84
CA THR A 53 2.83 -1.71 -10.84
C THR A 53 2.98 -1.13 -12.24
N GLY A 54 2.61 0.14 -12.42
CA GLY A 54 2.76 0.83 -13.70
C GLY A 54 2.66 2.33 -13.57
N GLY A 55 3.18 3.03 -14.55
CA GLY A 55 3.11 4.49 -14.63
C GLY A 55 1.87 5.00 -15.38
N SER A 56 1.88 6.28 -15.74
CA SER A 56 0.78 6.96 -16.42
C SER A 56 0.37 6.36 -17.78
N ASN A 57 1.20 5.52 -18.37
CA ASN A 57 0.94 4.81 -19.63
C ASN A 57 0.44 3.36 -19.45
N ALA A 58 0.23 2.90 -18.22
CA ALA A 58 -0.08 1.49 -17.94
C ALA A 58 -1.41 1.02 -18.56
N LEU A 59 -2.42 1.89 -18.62
CA LEU A 59 -3.77 1.59 -19.14
C LEU A 59 -4.08 2.36 -20.45
N GLN A 60 -3.12 2.48 -21.33
CA GLN A 60 -3.32 3.11 -22.66
C GLN A 60 -3.65 2.08 -23.76
N GLY A 61 -3.47 0.80 -23.48
CA GLY A 61 -3.87 -0.30 -24.34
C GLY A 61 -5.36 -0.66 -24.18
N LYS A 62 -5.77 -1.69 -24.90
CA LYS A 62 -7.13 -2.23 -24.74
C LYS A 62 -7.25 -2.99 -23.43
N SER A 63 -8.31 -2.75 -22.68
CA SER A 63 -8.57 -3.37 -21.36
C SER A 63 -8.52 -4.89 -21.43
N ALA A 64 -9.13 -5.51 -22.45
CA ALA A 64 -9.13 -6.96 -22.64
C ALA A 64 -7.75 -7.55 -22.92
N GLU A 65 -6.90 -6.85 -23.72
CA GLU A 65 -5.53 -7.27 -23.98
C GLU A 65 -4.65 -7.13 -22.72
N THR A 66 -4.84 -6.05 -21.96
CA THR A 66 -4.15 -5.83 -20.69
C THR A 66 -4.51 -6.93 -19.69
N ALA A 67 -5.79 -7.23 -19.53
CA ALA A 67 -6.25 -8.29 -18.64
C ALA A 67 -5.73 -9.68 -19.08
N ALA A 68 -5.71 -9.96 -20.38
CA ALA A 68 -5.17 -11.21 -20.89
C ALA A 68 -3.68 -11.39 -20.60
N ALA A 69 -2.87 -10.34 -20.82
CA ALA A 69 -1.43 -10.37 -20.55
C ALA A 69 -1.15 -10.58 -19.04
N LEU A 70 -1.88 -9.90 -18.17
CA LEU A 70 -1.74 -10.03 -16.72
C LEU A 70 -2.15 -11.43 -16.23
N ALA A 71 -3.30 -11.93 -16.67
CA ALA A 71 -3.79 -13.27 -16.31
C ALA A 71 -2.83 -14.37 -16.81
N GLN A 72 -2.31 -14.25 -18.03
CA GLN A 72 -1.33 -15.19 -18.58
C GLN A 72 -0.05 -15.21 -17.74
N ALA A 73 0.45 -14.03 -17.31
CA ALA A 73 1.64 -13.95 -16.45
C ALA A 73 1.42 -14.58 -15.08
N VAL A 74 0.21 -14.49 -14.52
CA VAL A 74 -0.16 -15.19 -13.27
C VAL A 74 -0.13 -16.70 -13.46
N GLU A 75 -0.67 -17.19 -14.57
CA GLU A 75 -0.71 -18.63 -14.89
C GLU A 75 0.69 -19.19 -15.18
N ASP A 76 1.42 -18.58 -16.10
CA ASP A 76 2.79 -18.99 -16.48
C ASP A 76 3.76 -18.96 -15.31
N GLY A 77 3.59 -17.99 -14.41
CA GLY A 77 4.39 -17.85 -13.21
C GLY A 77 3.97 -18.75 -12.04
N GLY A 78 2.83 -19.46 -12.15
CA GLY A 78 2.32 -20.30 -11.06
C GLY A 78 1.94 -19.53 -9.81
N TYR A 79 1.45 -18.29 -9.95
CA TYR A 79 0.98 -17.46 -8.83
C TYR A 79 -0.45 -17.85 -8.40
N ASP A 80 -0.74 -17.61 -7.12
CA ASP A 80 -2.08 -17.80 -6.55
C ASP A 80 -3.03 -16.63 -6.86
N GLY A 81 -2.51 -15.57 -7.49
CA GLY A 81 -3.30 -14.41 -7.88
C GLY A 81 -2.44 -13.21 -8.30
N LEU A 82 -3.12 -12.07 -8.42
CA LEU A 82 -2.55 -10.81 -8.86
C LEU A 82 -2.79 -9.72 -7.81
N TYR A 83 -1.79 -8.89 -7.56
CA TYR A 83 -1.94 -7.61 -6.88
C TYR A 83 -1.59 -6.48 -7.84
N LEU A 84 -2.61 -5.76 -8.32
CA LEU A 84 -2.48 -4.66 -9.28
C LEU A 84 -2.41 -3.33 -8.52
N ASP A 85 -1.28 -2.64 -8.64
CA ASP A 85 -1.03 -1.35 -8.01
C ASP A 85 -0.60 -0.31 -9.05
N LEU A 86 -1.55 0.51 -9.49
CA LEU A 86 -1.35 1.57 -10.47
C LEU A 86 -1.55 2.94 -9.80
N PRO A 87 -0.47 3.51 -9.21
CA PRO A 87 -0.58 4.75 -8.46
C PRO A 87 -0.81 5.96 -9.36
N GLN A 88 -1.48 6.97 -8.82
CA GLN A 88 -1.65 8.29 -9.44
C GLN A 88 -2.27 8.26 -10.85
N LEU A 89 -3.26 7.39 -11.04
CA LEU A 89 -3.98 7.34 -12.29
C LEU A 89 -4.69 8.67 -12.57
N ALA A 90 -4.64 9.12 -13.82
CA ALA A 90 -5.41 10.26 -14.28
C ALA A 90 -6.90 9.91 -14.35
N ASP A 91 -7.77 10.89 -14.12
CA ASP A 91 -9.23 10.73 -14.05
C ASP A 91 -9.83 10.05 -15.30
N ASN A 92 -9.27 10.32 -16.46
CA ASN A 92 -9.69 9.72 -17.73
C ASN A 92 -9.34 8.21 -17.86
N ARG A 93 -8.71 7.60 -16.84
CA ARG A 93 -8.41 6.17 -16.78
C ARG A 93 -9.46 5.33 -16.02
N ARG A 94 -10.49 5.97 -15.47
CA ARG A 94 -11.56 5.29 -14.72
C ARG A 94 -12.14 4.08 -15.46
N THR A 95 -12.62 4.30 -16.68
CA THR A 95 -13.21 3.25 -17.50
C THR A 95 -12.21 2.14 -17.80
N ALA A 96 -11.00 2.50 -18.25
CA ALA A 96 -9.97 1.53 -18.58
C ALA A 96 -9.55 0.66 -17.38
N LEU A 97 -9.45 1.25 -16.18
CA LEU A 97 -9.17 0.50 -14.96
C LEU A 97 -10.30 -0.46 -14.62
N THR A 98 -11.54 0.04 -14.60
CA THR A 98 -12.72 -0.75 -14.23
C THR A 98 -12.93 -1.93 -15.18
N GLU A 99 -12.85 -1.71 -16.49
CA GLU A 99 -12.95 -2.76 -17.50
C GLU A 99 -11.82 -3.78 -17.40
N THR A 100 -10.57 -3.30 -17.15
CA THR A 100 -9.42 -4.21 -16.99
C THR A 100 -9.61 -5.11 -15.76
N VAL A 101 -10.05 -4.57 -14.64
CA VAL A 101 -10.26 -5.33 -13.40
C VAL A 101 -11.41 -6.32 -13.55
N ALA A 102 -12.51 -5.93 -14.20
CA ALA A 102 -13.63 -6.85 -14.52
C ALA A 102 -13.17 -8.01 -15.42
N ALA A 103 -12.45 -7.71 -16.50
CA ALA A 103 -11.92 -8.73 -17.41
C ALA A 103 -10.86 -9.63 -16.73
N LEU A 104 -10.08 -9.08 -15.77
CA LEU A 104 -9.17 -9.87 -14.94
C LEU A 104 -9.92 -10.87 -14.08
N ARG A 105 -11.01 -10.45 -13.41
CA ARG A 105 -11.81 -11.37 -12.59
C ARG A 105 -12.30 -12.58 -13.40
N GLU A 106 -12.81 -12.33 -14.59
CA GLU A 106 -13.27 -13.41 -15.49
C GLU A 106 -12.15 -14.40 -15.85
N LYS A 107 -10.94 -13.88 -16.12
CA LYS A 107 -9.80 -14.70 -16.54
C LYS A 107 -9.09 -15.41 -15.39
N LEU A 108 -9.02 -14.80 -14.22
CA LEU A 108 -8.37 -15.36 -13.05
C LEU A 108 -9.22 -16.43 -12.33
N GLY A 109 -10.53 -16.47 -12.57
CA GLY A 109 -11.42 -17.43 -11.92
C GLY A 109 -11.34 -17.28 -10.39
N GLU A 110 -10.95 -18.35 -9.69
CA GLU A 110 -10.84 -18.40 -8.22
C GLU A 110 -9.52 -17.86 -7.66
N LYS A 111 -8.58 -17.46 -8.51
CA LYS A 111 -7.31 -16.86 -8.06
C LYS A 111 -7.57 -15.48 -7.46
N LEU A 112 -6.79 -15.10 -6.45
CA LEU A 112 -6.95 -13.81 -5.77
C LEU A 112 -6.67 -12.62 -6.70
N LEU A 113 -7.48 -11.58 -6.56
CA LEU A 113 -7.30 -10.31 -7.26
C LEU A 113 -7.36 -9.16 -6.23
N TYR A 114 -6.21 -8.55 -5.95
CA TYR A 114 -6.08 -7.38 -5.12
C TYR A 114 -5.82 -6.17 -6.00
N VAL A 115 -6.48 -5.06 -5.71
CA VAL A 115 -6.34 -3.81 -6.46
C VAL A 115 -6.13 -2.66 -5.50
N THR A 116 -5.05 -1.88 -5.68
CA THR A 116 -4.88 -0.64 -4.93
C THR A 116 -5.70 0.48 -5.53
N ALA A 117 -6.35 1.26 -4.67
CA ALA A 117 -6.99 2.52 -5.01
C ALA A 117 -6.52 3.63 -4.07
N GLU A 118 -6.33 4.83 -4.62
CA GLU A 118 -6.12 6.01 -3.78
C GLU A 118 -7.40 6.28 -3.00
N ALA A 119 -7.29 6.40 -1.68
CA ALA A 119 -8.43 6.58 -0.81
C ALA A 119 -8.99 8.01 -0.89
N PRO A 120 -10.29 8.23 -0.70
CA PRO A 120 -10.84 9.57 -0.52
C PRO A 120 -10.11 10.31 0.60
N ALA A 121 -9.78 11.59 0.38
CA ALA A 121 -9.07 12.41 1.34
C ALA A 121 -9.99 13.42 2.03
N TRP A 122 -9.67 13.78 3.26
CA TRP A 122 -10.50 14.65 4.11
C TRP A 122 -10.72 16.00 3.47
N GLN A 123 -10.17 16.64 2.80
CA GLN A 123 -10.51 17.95 2.19
C GLN A 123 -11.09 17.82 0.77
N GLY A 124 -11.82 16.74 0.53
CA GLY A 124 -12.65 16.60 -0.67
C GLY A 124 -11.87 16.33 -1.95
N LYS A 125 -10.63 15.86 -1.88
CA LYS A 125 -10.00 15.30 -3.06
C LYS A 125 -10.62 13.94 -3.33
N THR A 126 -11.51 13.92 -4.32
CA THR A 126 -11.99 12.69 -4.92
C THR A 126 -11.01 12.26 -6.00
N TYR A 127 -10.64 11.00 -5.97
CA TYR A 127 -9.86 10.39 -7.04
C TYR A 127 -10.82 9.78 -8.04
N SER A 128 -11.26 10.58 -9.01
CA SER A 128 -12.27 10.18 -9.99
C SER A 128 -11.80 9.06 -10.94
N ALA A 129 -10.51 8.73 -10.92
CA ALA A 129 -9.98 7.55 -11.60
C ALA A 129 -10.45 6.22 -11.00
N TYR A 130 -10.99 6.19 -9.77
CA TYR A 130 -11.39 4.97 -9.11
C TYR A 130 -12.92 4.89 -8.94
N ASP A 131 -13.51 3.87 -9.57
CA ASP A 131 -14.89 3.45 -9.29
C ASP A 131 -14.86 2.41 -8.18
N TYR A 132 -14.88 2.86 -6.93
CA TYR A 132 -14.67 1.98 -5.77
C TYR A 132 -15.67 0.82 -5.74
N ALA A 133 -16.95 1.07 -6.05
CA ALA A 133 -17.97 0.05 -6.07
C ALA A 133 -17.73 -0.99 -7.17
N ALA A 134 -17.45 -0.56 -8.39
CA ALA A 134 -17.19 -1.44 -9.50
C ALA A 134 -15.87 -2.23 -9.34
N LEU A 135 -14.83 -1.60 -8.80
CA LEU A 135 -13.57 -2.28 -8.50
C LEU A 135 -13.77 -3.35 -7.41
N ALA A 136 -14.46 -3.02 -6.32
CA ALA A 136 -14.74 -3.96 -5.24
C ALA A 136 -15.66 -5.12 -5.68
N ALA A 137 -16.56 -4.90 -6.64
CA ALA A 137 -17.39 -5.97 -7.19
C ALA A 137 -16.56 -7.07 -7.89
N SER A 138 -15.43 -6.68 -8.50
CA SER A 138 -14.58 -7.60 -9.27
C SER A 138 -13.33 -8.06 -8.49
N ALA A 139 -12.81 -7.27 -7.57
CA ALA A 139 -11.65 -7.63 -6.76
C ALA A 139 -12.03 -8.42 -5.51
N ASP A 140 -11.12 -9.24 -5.00
CA ASP A 140 -11.24 -9.85 -3.67
C ASP A 140 -10.94 -8.83 -2.58
N ARG A 141 -9.95 -7.95 -2.83
CA ARG A 141 -9.62 -6.84 -1.94
C ARG A 141 -9.36 -5.55 -2.73
N LEU A 142 -9.98 -4.48 -2.27
CA LEU A 142 -9.65 -3.11 -2.65
C LEU A 142 -8.73 -2.55 -1.56
N VAL A 143 -7.45 -2.40 -1.87
CA VAL A 143 -6.41 -1.96 -0.95
C VAL A 143 -6.34 -0.44 -1.00
N LEU A 144 -6.71 0.22 0.09
CA LEU A 144 -6.78 1.67 0.18
C LEU A 144 -5.41 2.26 0.50
N ARG A 145 -4.88 3.07 -0.40
CA ARG A 145 -3.72 3.92 -0.15
C ARG A 145 -4.19 5.27 0.34
N VAL A 146 -3.95 5.56 1.61
CA VAL A 146 -4.26 6.85 2.20
C VAL A 146 -3.18 7.85 1.80
N ALA A 147 -3.58 9.02 1.32
CA ALA A 147 -2.64 10.07 0.98
C ALA A 147 -2.12 10.78 2.24
N PRO A 148 -0.83 11.17 2.28
CA PRO A 148 -0.36 12.09 3.28
C PRO A 148 -1.05 13.45 3.10
N TYR A 149 -1.00 14.30 4.12
CA TYR A 149 -1.53 15.65 4.00
C TYR A 149 -1.02 16.37 2.76
N GLN A 150 -1.95 17.00 2.06
CA GLN A 150 -1.61 17.77 0.87
C GLN A 150 -0.87 19.05 1.24
N LYS A 151 -0.15 19.60 0.29
CA LYS A 151 0.53 20.88 0.44
C LYS A 151 -0.49 21.96 0.78
N THR A 152 -0.30 22.59 1.95
CA THR A 152 -1.02 23.83 2.31
C THR A 152 -0.39 25.02 1.60
N ALA A 153 -1.03 26.21 1.68
CA ALA A 153 -0.46 27.47 1.17
C ALA A 153 0.95 27.74 1.75
N ASP A 154 1.22 27.29 2.98
CA ASP A 154 2.47 27.48 3.71
C ASP A 154 3.48 26.33 3.48
N GLY A 155 3.17 25.36 2.63
CA GLY A 155 4.03 24.21 2.36
C GLY A 155 3.42 22.90 2.86
N PHE A 156 4.28 21.89 3.04
CA PHE A 156 3.86 20.59 3.58
C PHE A 156 3.79 20.64 5.11
N THR A 157 2.72 20.11 5.66
CA THR A 157 2.63 19.87 7.10
C THR A 157 3.55 18.72 7.49
N VAL A 158 4.38 18.91 8.52
CA VAL A 158 5.19 17.84 9.10
C VAL A 158 4.25 16.82 9.75
N ALA A 159 4.09 15.65 9.12
CA ALA A 159 3.09 14.67 9.51
C ALA A 159 3.51 13.25 9.10
N PRO A 160 2.87 12.20 9.67
CA PRO A 160 3.04 10.82 9.21
C PRO A 160 2.53 10.62 7.78
N LEU A 161 2.87 9.46 7.19
CA LEU A 161 2.43 9.10 5.83
C LEU A 161 0.93 8.82 5.76
N GLU A 162 0.38 8.13 6.78
CA GLU A 162 -1.05 7.86 6.93
C GLU A 162 -1.58 8.53 8.22
N PRO A 163 -1.92 9.84 8.17
CA PRO A 163 -2.52 10.51 9.31
C PRO A 163 -3.86 9.87 9.69
N MET A 164 -4.15 9.70 10.97
CA MET A 164 -5.37 9.01 11.42
C MET A 164 -6.65 9.67 10.92
N GLU A 165 -6.67 10.99 10.78
CA GLU A 165 -7.79 11.73 10.23
C GLU A 165 -8.11 11.32 8.79
N GLU A 166 -7.08 11.08 7.98
CA GLU A 166 -7.23 10.60 6.60
C GLU A 166 -7.65 9.13 6.54
N VAL A 167 -7.14 8.29 7.45
CA VAL A 167 -7.60 6.89 7.58
C VAL A 167 -9.09 6.85 7.91
N TYR A 168 -9.53 7.65 8.89
CA TYR A 168 -10.94 7.74 9.26
C TYR A 168 -11.79 8.21 8.06
N CYS A 169 -11.39 9.29 7.39
CA CYS A 169 -12.10 9.83 6.24
C CYS A 169 -12.25 8.80 5.12
N ALA A 170 -11.17 8.11 4.77
CA ALA A 170 -11.18 7.08 3.74
C ALA A 170 -12.21 5.98 4.02
N LEU A 171 -12.21 5.46 5.25
CA LEU A 171 -13.13 4.40 5.64
C LEU A 171 -14.58 4.89 5.79
N ALA A 172 -14.78 6.09 6.34
CA ALA A 172 -16.10 6.69 6.51
C ALA A 172 -16.80 7.00 5.17
N GLU A 173 -16.06 7.50 4.18
CA GLU A 173 -16.59 7.80 2.86
C GLU A 173 -16.96 6.54 2.07
N LEU A 174 -16.28 5.42 2.32
CA LEU A 174 -16.49 4.19 1.56
C LEU A 174 -17.41 3.18 2.24
N LYS A 175 -17.76 3.34 3.52
CA LYS A 175 -18.53 2.37 4.32
C LYS A 175 -19.88 1.95 3.72
N ASP A 176 -20.55 2.88 3.02
CA ASP A 176 -21.85 2.63 2.38
C ASP A 176 -21.73 2.27 0.89
N THR A 177 -20.52 2.38 0.32
CA THR A 177 -20.26 2.14 -1.10
C THR A 177 -19.56 0.80 -1.35
N VAL A 178 -18.70 0.38 -0.43
CA VAL A 178 -17.91 -0.84 -0.56
C VAL A 178 -18.13 -1.72 0.68
N PRO A 179 -18.46 -3.01 0.53
CA PRO A 179 -18.54 -3.92 1.65
C PRO A 179 -17.23 -3.97 2.44
N ALA A 180 -17.30 -3.88 3.77
CA ALA A 180 -16.11 -3.82 4.63
C ALA A 180 -15.15 -4.99 4.40
N GLY A 181 -15.68 -6.21 4.21
CA GLY A 181 -14.88 -7.39 3.90
C GLY A 181 -14.18 -7.36 2.53
N LYS A 182 -14.42 -6.34 1.70
CA LYS A 182 -13.69 -6.08 0.45
C LYS A 182 -12.61 -5.01 0.61
N LEU A 183 -12.55 -4.32 1.74
CA LEU A 183 -11.57 -3.27 2.01
C LEU A 183 -10.33 -3.83 2.73
N SER A 184 -9.20 -3.23 2.45
CA SER A 184 -7.93 -3.40 3.16
C SER A 184 -7.25 -2.05 3.29
N LEU A 185 -6.65 -1.75 4.43
CA LEU A 185 -5.86 -0.53 4.61
C LEU A 185 -4.40 -0.83 4.28
N LEU A 186 -3.79 -0.06 3.38
CA LEU A 186 -2.34 -0.11 3.13
C LEU A 186 -1.62 0.74 4.17
N LEU A 187 -0.73 0.12 4.93
CA LEU A 187 0.19 0.80 5.83
C LEU A 187 1.61 0.79 5.27
N THR A 188 2.22 1.96 5.24
CA THR A 188 3.62 2.12 4.86
C THR A 188 4.52 1.74 6.04
N THR A 189 5.38 0.75 5.86
CA THR A 189 6.28 0.25 6.89
C THR A 189 7.52 1.13 7.11
N ALA A 190 7.81 2.03 6.16
CA ALA A 190 8.84 3.06 6.29
C ALA A 190 8.32 4.27 7.06
N GLY A 191 9.24 5.03 7.67
CA GLY A 191 8.92 6.31 8.30
C GLY A 191 8.80 7.46 7.31
N SER A 192 8.46 8.64 7.83
CA SER A 192 8.47 9.91 7.09
C SER A 192 9.45 10.87 7.75
N GLN A 193 10.59 11.13 7.12
CA GLN A 193 11.66 11.98 7.67
C GLN A 193 11.58 13.39 7.12
N TRP A 194 11.68 14.34 8.04
CA TRP A 194 11.66 15.77 7.78
C TRP A 194 12.91 16.42 8.37
N LYS A 195 13.57 17.28 7.63
CA LYS A 195 14.72 18.08 8.09
C LYS A 195 14.37 19.54 7.98
N ASN A 196 14.40 20.26 9.11
CA ASN A 196 14.03 21.68 9.18
C ASN A 196 12.67 21.97 8.51
N GLY A 197 11.66 21.12 8.76
CA GLY A 197 10.32 21.26 8.20
C GLY A 197 10.15 20.84 6.72
N LYS A 198 11.19 20.33 6.06
CA LYS A 198 11.13 19.81 4.70
C LYS A 198 11.27 18.30 4.70
N ARG A 199 10.37 17.62 3.98
CA ARG A 199 10.45 16.16 3.80
C ARG A 199 11.67 15.78 2.98
N VAL A 200 12.45 14.80 3.44
CA VAL A 200 13.72 14.42 2.83
C VAL A 200 13.80 12.95 2.43
N SER A 201 13.22 12.02 3.21
CA SER A 201 13.31 10.58 2.93
C SER A 201 12.21 9.78 3.65
N ASN A 202 12.21 8.49 3.39
CA ASN A 202 11.38 7.50 4.07
C ASN A 202 12.31 6.43 4.68
N PRO A 203 12.81 6.64 5.91
CA PRO A 203 13.71 5.70 6.54
C PRO A 203 12.99 4.38 6.85
N ASN A 204 13.69 3.26 6.68
CA ASN A 204 13.22 1.94 7.08
C ASN A 204 13.34 1.75 8.60
N SER A 205 12.83 0.64 9.13
CA SER A 205 12.83 0.40 10.58
C SER A 205 14.24 0.26 11.17
N GLY A 206 15.23 -0.21 10.40
CA GLY A 206 16.64 -0.28 10.85
C GLY A 206 17.22 1.11 11.02
N GLU A 207 17.05 2.00 10.05
CA GLU A 207 17.48 3.40 10.12
C GLU A 207 16.77 4.15 11.26
N ILE A 208 15.49 3.86 11.51
CA ILE A 208 14.76 4.43 12.66
C ILE A 208 15.33 3.93 13.97
N ALA A 209 15.65 2.64 14.08
CA ALA A 209 16.27 2.06 15.27
C ALA A 209 17.65 2.65 15.57
N GLU A 210 18.46 2.92 14.54
CA GLU A 210 19.75 3.61 14.68
C GLU A 210 19.58 5.03 15.23
N LEU A 211 18.58 5.77 14.74
CA LEU A 211 18.26 7.11 15.26
C LEU A 211 17.80 7.06 16.72
N LEU A 212 16.98 6.11 17.09
CA LEU A 212 16.50 5.91 18.47
C LEU A 212 17.63 5.50 19.43
N ALA A 213 18.64 4.80 18.95
CA ALA A 213 19.81 4.39 19.74
C ALA A 213 20.74 5.57 20.12
N ASP A 214 20.63 6.69 19.41
CA ASP A 214 21.35 7.94 19.77
C ASP A 214 20.57 8.72 20.84
N GLU A 215 20.43 8.14 22.04
CA GLU A 215 19.67 8.72 23.15
C GLU A 215 20.15 10.12 23.57
N LYS A 216 21.40 10.47 23.27
CA LYS A 216 21.97 11.77 23.61
C LYS A 216 21.38 12.92 22.79
N ASN A 217 21.05 12.66 21.54
CA ASN A 217 20.60 13.67 20.59
C ASN A 217 19.15 13.45 20.13
N THR A 218 18.52 12.34 20.51
CA THR A 218 17.20 11.93 20.04
C THR A 218 16.21 11.81 21.20
N GLU A 219 15.07 12.42 21.03
CA GLU A 219 13.92 12.27 21.92
C GLU A 219 12.75 11.65 21.16
N SER A 220 12.02 10.71 21.78
CA SER A 220 10.87 10.05 21.18
C SER A 220 9.57 10.50 21.83
N TYR A 221 8.51 10.59 21.03
CA TYR A 221 7.20 11.09 21.41
C TYR A 221 6.08 10.32 20.73
N TYR A 222 4.86 10.50 21.21
CA TYR A 222 3.65 10.00 20.57
C TYR A 222 2.65 11.15 20.37
N SER A 223 2.13 11.29 19.17
CA SER A 223 1.09 12.26 18.84
C SER A 223 -0.28 11.61 18.96
N SER A 224 -1.09 12.05 19.90
CA SER A 224 -2.48 11.63 20.02
C SER A 224 -3.34 12.08 18.83
N ARG A 225 -3.03 13.24 18.24
CA ARG A 225 -3.73 13.76 17.07
C ARG A 225 -3.60 12.82 15.86
N TYR A 226 -2.38 12.37 15.58
CA TYR A 226 -2.11 11.52 14.42
C TYR A 226 -2.11 10.03 14.75
N ALA A 227 -2.26 9.69 16.05
CA ALA A 227 -2.10 8.33 16.57
C ALA A 227 -0.82 7.68 16.02
N CYS A 228 0.32 8.37 16.16
CA CYS A 228 1.57 7.97 15.54
C CYS A 228 2.77 8.39 16.39
N ALA A 229 3.77 7.52 16.47
CA ALA A 229 5.03 7.82 17.11
C ALA A 229 5.89 8.74 16.24
N TYR A 230 6.71 9.57 16.88
CA TYR A 230 7.74 10.33 16.19
C TYR A 230 8.96 10.54 17.08
N LEU A 231 10.10 10.69 16.46
CA LEU A 231 11.33 11.11 17.11
C LEU A 231 11.76 12.48 16.61
N VAL A 232 12.46 13.20 17.47
CA VAL A 232 13.12 14.47 17.14
C VAL A 232 14.60 14.34 17.48
N GLN A 233 15.44 14.51 16.48
CA GLN A 233 16.90 14.54 16.64
C GLN A 233 17.43 15.96 16.39
N LYS A 234 18.25 16.46 17.30
CA LYS A 234 18.93 17.74 17.19
C LYS A 234 20.42 17.51 17.05
N ALA A 235 20.96 17.76 15.88
CA ALA A 235 22.39 17.61 15.62
C ALA A 235 22.91 18.71 14.67
N GLN A 236 24.05 19.32 15.00
CA GLN A 236 24.75 20.29 14.15
C GLN A 236 23.85 21.42 13.63
N GLY A 237 22.96 21.96 14.48
CA GLY A 237 22.06 23.06 14.12
C GLY A 237 20.87 22.68 13.25
N ASN A 238 20.68 21.40 12.99
CA ASN A 238 19.50 20.87 12.28
C ASN A 238 18.54 20.18 13.24
N THR A 239 17.25 20.27 12.92
CA THR A 239 16.19 19.46 13.55
C THR A 239 15.70 18.43 12.53
N VAL A 240 15.82 17.17 12.89
CA VAL A 240 15.26 16.04 12.12
C VAL A 240 14.07 15.49 12.89
N THR A 241 12.93 15.36 12.23
CA THR A 241 11.73 14.71 12.76
C THR A 241 11.43 13.50 11.92
N VAL A 242 11.23 12.34 12.55
CA VAL A 242 10.82 11.11 11.83
C VAL A 242 9.55 10.59 12.46
N TRP A 243 8.50 10.48 11.64
CA TRP A 243 7.26 9.80 11.99
C TRP A 243 7.36 8.32 11.62
N TYR A 244 6.90 7.42 12.49
CA TYR A 244 6.95 5.99 12.25
C TYR A 244 5.83 5.25 13.00
N LEU A 245 5.51 4.06 12.54
CA LEU A 245 4.53 3.20 13.19
C LEU A 245 5.24 2.31 14.23
N ASP A 246 4.95 2.59 15.51
CA ASP A 246 5.25 1.71 16.62
C ASP A 246 4.06 0.78 16.91
N ARG A 247 4.13 0.01 17.98
CA ARG A 247 3.06 -0.88 18.43
C ARG A 247 1.74 -0.13 18.65
N GLN A 248 1.78 0.98 19.37
CA GLN A 248 0.59 1.77 19.71
C GLN A 248 -0.06 2.38 18.46
N ALA A 249 0.77 2.89 17.54
CA ALA A 249 0.31 3.44 16.27
C ALA A 249 -0.34 2.37 15.36
N ALA A 250 0.25 1.17 15.32
CA ALA A 250 -0.29 0.04 14.56
C ALA A 250 -1.63 -0.43 15.15
N GLU A 251 -1.70 -0.59 16.47
CA GLU A 251 -2.93 -0.96 17.17
C GLU A 251 -4.06 0.05 16.95
N ALA A 252 -3.77 1.35 17.00
CA ALA A 252 -4.76 2.39 16.73
C ALA A 252 -5.36 2.28 15.32
N ARG A 253 -4.55 1.93 14.30
CA ARG A 253 -5.02 1.71 12.93
C ARG A 253 -5.84 0.45 12.81
N ARG A 254 -5.43 -0.63 13.46
CA ARG A 254 -6.20 -1.88 13.54
C ARG A 254 -7.57 -1.65 14.19
N GLN A 255 -7.62 -0.90 15.28
CA GLN A 255 -8.88 -0.54 15.97
C GLN A 255 -9.77 0.32 15.07
N MET A 256 -9.21 1.28 14.33
CA MET A 256 -9.95 2.10 13.37
C MET A 256 -10.53 1.23 12.24
N CYS A 257 -9.75 0.32 11.68
CA CYS A 257 -10.25 -0.64 10.69
C CYS A 257 -11.39 -1.48 11.27
N ALA A 258 -11.22 -2.05 12.46
CA ALA A 258 -12.22 -2.87 13.12
C ALA A 258 -13.52 -2.10 13.40
N PHE A 259 -13.44 -0.81 13.76
CA PHE A 259 -14.62 0.05 13.97
C PHE A 259 -15.48 0.14 12.69
N PHE A 260 -14.87 0.14 11.52
CA PHE A 260 -15.57 0.11 10.23
C PHE A 260 -15.83 -1.31 9.68
N GLY A 261 -15.51 -2.35 10.46
CA GLY A 261 -15.67 -3.75 10.04
C GLY A 261 -14.64 -4.23 9.01
N VAL A 262 -13.55 -3.47 8.81
CA VAL A 262 -12.43 -3.85 7.94
C VAL A 262 -11.47 -4.75 8.74
N ASP A 263 -11.33 -5.98 8.29
CA ASP A 263 -10.62 -7.06 8.99
C ASP A 263 -9.18 -7.30 8.49
N GLN A 264 -8.78 -6.60 7.43
CA GLN A 264 -7.47 -6.78 6.83
C GLN A 264 -6.66 -5.48 6.71
N ILE A 265 -5.36 -5.64 6.97
CA ILE A 265 -4.35 -4.60 6.76
C ILE A 265 -3.28 -5.16 5.83
N CYS A 266 -2.92 -4.37 4.83
CA CYS A 266 -1.84 -4.65 3.90
C CYS A 266 -0.60 -3.84 4.33
N LEU A 267 0.57 -4.49 4.38
CA LEU A 267 1.84 -3.81 4.63
C LEU A 267 2.57 -3.55 3.31
N SER A 268 3.12 -2.36 3.14
CA SER A 268 3.81 -1.97 1.90
C SER A 268 5.08 -2.78 1.64
N SER A 269 5.70 -3.32 2.68
CA SER A 269 6.86 -4.22 2.61
C SER A 269 6.91 -5.09 3.86
N LEU A 270 7.42 -6.32 3.70
CA LEU A 270 7.79 -7.18 4.82
C LEU A 270 9.31 -7.16 5.08
N ASP A 271 10.07 -6.47 4.24
CA ASP A 271 11.49 -6.26 4.45
C ASP A 271 11.70 -5.22 5.56
N ALA A 272 12.50 -5.57 6.55
CA ALA A 272 12.82 -4.69 7.68
C ALA A 272 11.59 -4.11 8.40
N VAL A 273 10.51 -4.89 8.57
CA VAL A 273 9.36 -4.51 9.41
C VAL A 273 9.76 -4.60 10.88
N SER A 274 9.43 -3.58 11.67
CA SER A 274 9.68 -3.63 13.10
C SER A 274 8.77 -4.66 13.79
N GLN A 275 9.33 -5.40 14.75
CA GLN A 275 8.54 -6.35 15.55
C GLN A 275 7.40 -5.64 16.29
N GLN A 276 7.64 -4.43 16.79
CA GLN A 276 6.63 -3.62 17.46
C GLN A 276 5.41 -3.33 16.58
N LEU A 277 5.61 -3.01 15.29
CA LEU A 277 4.52 -2.82 14.35
C LEU A 277 3.70 -4.11 14.20
N LEU A 278 4.36 -5.24 13.99
CA LEU A 278 3.67 -6.53 13.84
C LEU A 278 2.89 -6.93 15.10
N GLU A 279 3.44 -6.66 16.30
CA GLU A 279 2.75 -6.91 17.57
C GLU A 279 1.48 -6.05 17.73
N GLY A 280 1.48 -4.81 17.24
CA GLY A 280 0.31 -3.93 17.27
C GLY A 280 -0.79 -4.33 16.28
N LEU A 281 -0.45 -5.10 15.25
CA LEU A 281 -1.41 -5.60 14.26
C LEU A 281 -2.03 -6.96 14.62
N ARG A 282 -1.45 -7.67 15.56
CA ARG A 282 -1.97 -8.94 16.12
C ARG A 282 -3.01 -8.65 17.21
#